data_b3e5119e0f0b73042c544b3c31c74178
#
_entry.id   b3e5119e0f0b73042c544b3c31c74178
#
_cell.length_a   1.000
_cell.length_b   1.000
_cell.length_c   1.000
_cell.angle_alpha   90.00
_cell.angle_beta   90.00
_cell.angle_gamma   90.00
#
_symmetry.space_group_name_H-M   'P 1'
#
loop_
_entity.id
_entity.type
_entity.pdbx_description
1 polymer ?
#
loop_
_entity_poly.entity_id
_entity_poly.type
_entity_poly.pdbx_seq_one_letter_code
_entity_poly.pdbx_strand_id
1 'polypeptide(L)'
;GFIVIPRIVHTDTGICMTGGHAWDEVEEADGPWAIRKEIRKQVRDGAEWVKILTTNRESYPELTQEELDAAVDEAHRQGVKIAVHSGTQPSIQMCIDAGFDTIEHGTFLTEAQARQMAEKGIAWTPTITAYTYLYEQTKQMIEAGVDMDNPIAARAVHDQAFFQPAFEAYRDNFKKLYDTGVTVLAGSDMVLYKAPPLPIHQELGYMVDYGITPVEAVRTATYNAASV
;
A
#
# COMPACT_ATOMS: atom_id res chain seq x y z
N GLY A 1 28.97 12.46 18.59
CA GLY A 1 27.73 12.72 19.32
C GLY A 1 26.68 11.67 18.93
N PHE A 2 25.90 11.20 19.88
CA PHE A 2 24.78 10.29 19.60
C PHE A 2 23.62 11.12 19.00
N ILE A 3 23.09 10.70 17.85
CA ILE A 3 21.84 11.24 17.31
C ILE A 3 20.70 10.47 17.97
N VAL A 4 19.81 11.17 18.66
CA VAL A 4 18.57 10.58 19.19
C VAL A 4 17.58 10.54 18.03
N ILE A 5 17.28 9.36 17.54
CA ILE A 5 16.25 9.12 16.53
C ILE A 5 15.05 8.42 17.20
N PRO A 6 13.82 8.58 16.67
CA PRO A 6 12.70 7.77 17.12
C PRO A 6 12.96 6.29 16.84
N ARG A 7 12.32 5.39 17.59
CA ARG A 7 12.29 3.98 17.24
C ARG A 7 11.55 3.81 15.93
N ILE A 8 12.17 3.08 15.00
CA ILE A 8 11.58 2.72 13.72
C ILE A 8 11.19 1.24 13.82
N VAL A 9 9.94 0.93 13.55
CA VAL A 9 9.46 -0.43 13.31
C VAL A 9 9.51 -0.64 11.80
N HIS A 10 10.24 -1.64 11.35
CA HIS A 10 10.54 -1.78 9.93
C HIS A 10 10.31 -3.21 9.41
N THR A 11 10.05 -3.31 8.12
CA THR A 11 10.27 -4.52 7.35
C THR A 11 11.74 -4.56 6.93
N ASP A 12 12.25 -5.72 6.52
CA ASP A 12 13.55 -5.79 5.84
C ASP A 12 13.36 -5.36 4.39
N THR A 13 13.13 -6.30 3.48
CA THR A 13 12.73 -6.02 2.10
C THR A 13 11.35 -6.58 1.84
N GLY A 14 10.67 -6.13 0.77
CA GLY A 14 9.40 -6.70 0.36
C GLY A 14 9.58 -8.08 -0.29
N ILE A 15 8.48 -8.81 -0.44
CA ILE A 15 8.43 -10.10 -1.15
C ILE A 15 7.36 -10.02 -2.22
N CYS A 16 7.69 -10.35 -3.48
CA CYS A 16 6.75 -10.48 -4.58
C CYS A 16 6.92 -11.83 -5.30
N MET A 17 6.03 -12.15 -6.25
CA MET A 17 6.26 -13.27 -7.16
C MET A 17 7.35 -12.93 -8.19
N THR A 18 7.89 -13.92 -8.88
CA THR A 18 8.83 -13.69 -10.00
C THR A 18 8.21 -12.76 -11.05
N GLY A 19 8.87 -11.61 -11.30
CA GLY A 19 8.41 -10.57 -12.21
C GLY A 19 7.18 -9.79 -11.72
N GLY A 20 6.81 -9.90 -10.44
CA GLY A 20 5.71 -9.19 -9.81
C GLY A 20 6.00 -7.71 -9.54
N HIS A 21 5.11 -7.06 -8.81
CA HIS A 21 5.25 -5.64 -8.49
C HIS A 21 6.57 -5.33 -7.75
N ALA A 22 7.35 -4.37 -8.29
CA ALA A 22 8.65 -3.93 -7.78
C ALA A 22 9.72 -5.05 -7.70
N TRP A 23 9.65 -6.06 -8.55
CA TRP A 23 10.55 -7.22 -8.57
C TRP A 23 12.04 -6.88 -8.58
N ASP A 24 12.42 -5.72 -9.10
CA ASP A 24 13.80 -5.23 -9.17
C ASP A 24 14.29 -4.55 -7.88
N GLU A 25 13.40 -4.37 -6.89
CA GLU A 25 13.70 -3.73 -5.60
C GLU A 25 13.43 -4.64 -4.39
N VAL A 26 12.81 -5.82 -4.60
CA VAL A 26 12.38 -6.72 -3.53
C VAL A 26 12.82 -8.17 -3.80
N GLU A 27 12.61 -9.07 -2.83
CA GLU A 27 12.90 -10.49 -3.00
C GLU A 27 11.77 -11.20 -3.76
N GLU A 28 12.14 -11.99 -4.77
CA GLU A 28 11.20 -12.82 -5.50
C GLU A 28 11.05 -14.19 -4.83
N ALA A 29 9.80 -14.61 -4.59
CA ALA A 29 9.51 -15.92 -4.01
C ALA A 29 8.21 -16.50 -4.57
N ASP A 30 8.29 -17.68 -5.18
CA ASP A 30 7.17 -18.40 -5.77
C ASP A 30 6.79 -19.63 -4.96
N GLY A 31 5.52 -19.75 -4.70
CA GLY A 31 4.93 -20.84 -3.94
C GLY A 31 5.03 -20.68 -2.43
N PRO A 32 4.12 -21.32 -1.68
CA PRO A 32 3.97 -21.15 -0.24
C PRO A 32 5.27 -21.38 0.55
N TRP A 33 6.09 -22.35 0.17
CA TRP A 33 7.31 -22.68 0.88
C TRP A 33 8.46 -21.71 0.65
N ALA A 34 8.54 -21.11 -0.55
CA ALA A 34 9.55 -20.09 -0.83
C ALA A 34 9.22 -18.80 -0.04
N ILE A 35 7.95 -18.39 -0.03
CA ILE A 35 7.47 -17.24 0.75
C ILE A 35 7.74 -17.46 2.26
N ARG A 36 7.37 -18.61 2.82
CA ARG A 36 7.68 -18.94 4.22
C ARG A 36 9.17 -18.88 4.54
N LYS A 37 9.99 -19.39 3.64
CA LYS A 37 11.46 -19.36 3.81
C LYS A 37 11.97 -17.93 3.84
N GLU A 38 11.49 -17.08 2.96
CA GLU A 38 11.91 -15.69 2.88
C GLU A 38 11.48 -14.90 4.12
N ILE A 39 10.25 -15.06 4.58
CA ILE A 39 9.77 -14.47 5.83
C ILE A 39 10.67 -14.86 7.01
N ARG A 40 11.04 -16.14 7.13
CA ARG A 40 11.95 -16.62 8.20
C ARG A 40 13.32 -15.96 8.12
N LYS A 41 13.83 -15.71 6.91
CA LYS A 41 15.11 -14.99 6.73
C LYS A 41 14.99 -13.56 7.26
N GLN A 42 13.98 -12.84 6.85
CA GLN A 42 13.77 -11.43 7.24
C GLN A 42 13.58 -11.30 8.75
N VAL A 43 12.77 -12.16 9.37
CA VAL A 43 12.59 -12.17 10.83
C VAL A 43 13.90 -12.52 11.56
N ARG A 44 14.66 -13.50 11.07
CA ARG A 44 16.01 -13.81 11.61
C ARG A 44 16.93 -12.59 11.55
N ASP A 45 16.84 -11.81 10.47
CA ASP A 45 17.72 -10.67 10.22
C ASP A 45 17.20 -9.38 10.90
N GLY A 46 16.08 -9.46 11.62
CA GLY A 46 15.60 -8.43 12.54
C GLY A 46 14.35 -7.66 12.10
N ALA A 47 13.68 -8.10 11.04
CA ALA A 47 12.41 -7.50 10.63
C ALA A 47 11.36 -7.64 11.75
N GLU A 48 10.70 -6.54 12.07
CA GLU A 48 9.60 -6.49 13.05
C GLU A 48 8.22 -6.61 12.37
N TRP A 49 8.20 -6.38 11.07
CA TRP A 49 7.07 -6.59 10.15
C TRP A 49 7.52 -7.30 8.90
N VAL A 50 6.58 -7.88 8.16
CA VAL A 50 6.80 -8.43 6.81
C VAL A 50 6.01 -7.61 5.81
N LYS A 51 6.57 -7.41 4.61
CA LYS A 51 5.89 -6.75 3.50
C LYS A 51 5.74 -7.70 2.32
N ILE A 52 4.49 -7.91 1.91
CA ILE A 52 4.15 -8.59 0.65
C ILE A 52 3.74 -7.54 -0.38
N LEU A 53 4.19 -7.72 -1.62
CA LEU A 53 3.75 -6.93 -2.75
C LEU A 53 2.97 -7.85 -3.69
N THR A 54 1.73 -7.47 -3.98
CA THR A 54 0.88 -8.15 -4.93
C THR A 54 0.23 -7.14 -5.88
N THR A 55 -0.82 -7.52 -6.53
CA THR A 55 -1.41 -6.84 -7.66
C THR A 55 -1.80 -5.39 -7.39
N ASN A 56 -1.21 -4.46 -8.10
CA ASN A 56 -1.50 -3.04 -8.00
C ASN A 56 -2.34 -2.51 -9.16
N ARG A 57 -1.93 -2.79 -10.40
CA ARG A 57 -2.52 -2.20 -11.61
C ARG A 57 -3.19 -3.23 -12.51
N GLU A 58 -2.84 -4.50 -12.34
CA GLU A 58 -3.34 -5.57 -13.18
C GLU A 58 -4.72 -6.06 -12.72
N SER A 59 -5.46 -6.65 -13.63
CA SER A 59 -6.78 -7.22 -13.36
C SER A 59 -6.73 -8.71 -12.99
N TYR A 60 -5.54 -9.30 -12.94
CA TYR A 60 -5.30 -10.67 -12.49
C TYR A 60 -4.51 -10.66 -11.18
N PRO A 61 -4.72 -11.61 -10.28
CA PRO A 61 -3.92 -11.70 -9.07
C PRO A 61 -2.49 -12.17 -9.39
N GLU A 62 -1.49 -11.47 -8.89
CA GLU A 62 -0.09 -11.87 -9.00
C GLU A 62 0.22 -13.07 -8.11
N LEU A 63 -0.25 -13.06 -6.87
CA LEU A 63 -0.13 -14.18 -5.94
C LEU A 63 -1.43 -14.97 -5.85
N THR A 64 -1.31 -16.27 -5.66
CA THR A 64 -2.43 -17.17 -5.38
C THR A 64 -2.93 -16.99 -3.95
N GLN A 65 -4.16 -17.42 -3.66
CA GLN A 65 -4.68 -17.42 -2.28
C GLN A 65 -3.80 -18.26 -1.35
N GLU A 66 -3.31 -19.41 -1.81
CA GLU A 66 -2.45 -20.30 -1.03
C GLU A 66 -1.13 -19.63 -0.63
N GLU A 67 -0.57 -18.79 -1.51
CA GLU A 67 0.65 -18.00 -1.23
C GLU A 67 0.39 -16.90 -0.21
N LEU A 68 -0.73 -16.18 -0.35
CA LEU A 68 -1.13 -15.13 0.61
C LEU A 68 -1.43 -15.73 2.00
N ASP A 69 -2.15 -16.84 2.05
CA ASP A 69 -2.44 -17.56 3.30
C ASP A 69 -1.15 -18.04 3.98
N ALA A 70 -0.20 -18.56 3.19
CA ALA A 70 1.10 -19.01 3.71
C ALA A 70 1.94 -17.85 4.25
N ALA A 71 1.88 -16.68 3.62
CA ALA A 71 2.57 -15.49 4.08
C ALA A 71 2.04 -15.04 5.45
N VAL A 72 0.72 -14.92 5.59
CA VAL A 72 0.07 -14.52 6.84
C VAL A 72 0.34 -15.54 7.96
N ASP A 73 0.11 -16.83 7.69
CA ASP A 73 0.37 -17.89 8.67
C ASP A 73 1.82 -17.89 9.16
N GLU A 74 2.79 -17.74 8.27
CA GLU A 74 4.19 -17.75 8.68
C GLU A 74 4.58 -16.51 9.49
N ALA A 75 4.15 -15.29 9.07
CA ALA A 75 4.43 -14.07 9.81
C ALA A 75 3.84 -14.12 11.23
N HIS A 76 2.58 -14.49 11.36
CA HIS A 76 1.91 -14.62 12.65
C HIS A 76 2.52 -15.71 13.53
N ARG A 77 2.95 -16.84 12.97
CA ARG A 77 3.69 -17.90 13.70
C ARG A 77 5.04 -17.42 14.22
N GLN A 78 5.70 -16.48 13.49
CA GLN A 78 6.95 -15.86 13.93
C GLN A 78 6.71 -14.72 14.94
N GLY A 79 5.45 -14.37 15.22
CA GLY A 79 5.07 -13.30 16.14
C GLY A 79 5.26 -11.89 15.60
N VAL A 80 5.35 -11.76 14.27
CA VAL A 80 5.45 -10.46 13.57
C VAL A 80 4.18 -10.19 12.77
N LYS A 81 3.92 -8.93 12.51
CA LYS A 81 2.80 -8.47 11.68
C LYS A 81 3.17 -8.44 10.21
N ILE A 82 2.13 -8.38 9.36
CA ILE A 82 2.32 -8.46 7.93
C ILE A 82 1.45 -7.42 7.20
N ALA A 83 2.10 -6.64 6.34
CA ALA A 83 1.49 -5.63 5.48
C ALA A 83 1.46 -6.11 4.03
N VAL A 84 0.46 -5.69 3.26
CA VAL A 84 0.39 -6.02 1.83
C VAL A 84 0.10 -4.80 0.97
N HIS A 85 0.89 -4.63 -0.10
CA HIS A 85 0.58 -3.75 -1.21
C HIS A 85 -0.49 -4.41 -2.08
N SER A 86 -1.67 -3.81 -2.20
CA SER A 86 -2.75 -4.30 -3.05
C SER A 86 -3.68 -3.16 -3.47
N GLY A 87 -3.92 -2.99 -4.76
CA GLY A 87 -4.69 -1.85 -5.29
C GLY A 87 -5.93 -2.23 -6.11
N THR A 88 -6.00 -3.43 -6.67
CA THR A 88 -7.06 -3.84 -7.61
C THR A 88 -7.82 -5.09 -7.17
N GLN A 89 -8.92 -5.39 -7.84
CA GLN A 89 -9.70 -6.61 -7.63
C GLN A 89 -9.23 -7.72 -8.60
N PRO A 90 -9.23 -8.99 -8.20
CA PRO A 90 -9.75 -9.53 -6.92
C PRO A 90 -8.73 -9.51 -5.77
N SER A 91 -7.51 -9.01 -6.00
CA SER A 91 -6.39 -9.09 -5.07
C SER A 91 -6.72 -8.51 -3.68
N ILE A 92 -7.42 -7.35 -3.62
CA ILE A 92 -7.84 -6.77 -2.34
C ILE A 92 -8.68 -7.77 -1.51
N GLN A 93 -9.65 -8.43 -2.14
CA GLN A 93 -10.48 -9.42 -1.44
C GLN A 93 -9.64 -10.61 -0.96
N MET A 94 -8.74 -11.11 -1.79
CA MET A 94 -7.86 -12.21 -1.44
C MET A 94 -6.96 -11.88 -0.23
N CYS A 95 -6.47 -10.65 -0.14
CA CYS A 95 -5.70 -10.17 1.02
C CYS A 95 -6.56 -10.07 2.30
N ILE A 96 -7.82 -9.61 2.18
CA ILE A 96 -8.78 -9.59 3.30
C ILE A 96 -9.08 -11.01 3.79
N ASP A 97 -9.25 -11.96 2.86
CA ASP A 97 -9.57 -13.34 3.18
C ASP A 97 -8.38 -14.03 3.87
N ALA A 98 -7.16 -13.79 3.42
CA ALA A 98 -5.93 -14.28 4.05
C ALA A 98 -5.69 -13.71 5.46
N GLY A 99 -6.19 -12.51 5.77
CA GLY A 99 -6.11 -11.91 7.11
C GLY A 99 -4.82 -11.15 7.37
N PHE A 100 -4.35 -10.36 6.41
CA PHE A 100 -3.25 -9.42 6.62
C PHE A 100 -3.56 -8.44 7.74
N ASP A 101 -2.54 -7.92 8.44
CA ASP A 101 -2.73 -6.90 9.48
C ASP A 101 -3.02 -5.53 8.87
N THR A 102 -2.39 -5.19 7.73
CA THR A 102 -2.66 -3.96 6.99
C THR A 102 -2.73 -4.20 5.49
N ILE A 103 -3.63 -3.46 4.82
CA ILE A 103 -3.68 -3.34 3.36
C ILE A 103 -3.26 -1.92 2.99
N GLU A 104 -2.23 -1.81 2.18
CA GLU A 104 -1.71 -0.55 1.69
C GLU A 104 -2.27 -0.24 0.31
N HIS A 105 -2.49 1.02 0.05
CA HIS A 105 -3.23 1.59 -1.06
C HIS A 105 -4.71 1.22 -1.00
N GLY A 106 -5.09 -0.02 -1.27
CA GLY A 106 -6.50 -0.39 -1.33
C GLY A 106 -7.28 0.50 -2.31
N THR A 107 -6.67 0.84 -3.46
CA THR A 107 -7.08 1.90 -4.38
C THR A 107 -8.54 1.79 -4.78
N PHE A 108 -8.99 0.58 -5.08
CA PHE A 108 -10.38 0.31 -5.44
C PHE A 108 -11.13 -0.49 -4.36
N LEU A 109 -10.80 -0.22 -3.09
CA LEU A 109 -11.50 -0.78 -1.93
C LEU A 109 -12.98 -0.39 -1.96
N THR A 110 -13.86 -1.35 -1.73
CA THR A 110 -15.30 -1.14 -1.64
C THR A 110 -15.74 -0.96 -0.18
N GLU A 111 -16.91 -0.33 0.04
CA GLU A 111 -17.47 -0.21 1.40
C GLU A 111 -17.71 -1.57 2.06
N ALA A 112 -18.13 -2.58 1.30
CA ALA A 112 -18.34 -3.92 1.83
C ALA A 112 -17.01 -4.53 2.33
N GLN A 113 -15.95 -4.36 1.59
CA GLN A 113 -14.60 -4.80 1.97
C GLN A 113 -14.06 -4.01 3.17
N ALA A 114 -14.25 -2.69 3.19
CA ALA A 114 -13.84 -1.87 4.33
C ALA A 114 -14.56 -2.29 5.63
N ARG A 115 -15.84 -2.67 5.57
CA ARG A 115 -16.57 -3.26 6.71
C ARG A 115 -15.96 -4.59 7.14
N GLN A 116 -15.65 -5.48 6.20
CA GLN A 116 -14.97 -6.75 6.50
C GLN A 116 -13.61 -6.52 7.16
N MET A 117 -12.83 -5.53 6.68
CA MET A 117 -11.56 -5.14 7.31
C MET A 117 -11.79 -4.66 8.74
N ALA A 118 -12.78 -3.80 8.98
CA ALA A 118 -13.12 -3.34 10.33
C ALA A 118 -13.49 -4.50 11.26
N GLU A 119 -14.31 -5.44 10.79
CA GLU A 119 -14.72 -6.63 11.55
C GLU A 119 -13.56 -7.57 11.87
N LYS A 120 -12.60 -7.70 10.95
CA LYS A 120 -11.40 -8.54 11.11
C LYS A 120 -10.24 -7.82 11.83
N GLY A 121 -10.33 -6.52 12.09
CA GLY A 121 -9.26 -5.73 12.66
C GLY A 121 -8.11 -5.43 11.69
N ILE A 122 -8.35 -5.50 10.39
CA ILE A 122 -7.38 -5.17 9.34
C ILE A 122 -7.37 -3.66 9.15
N ALA A 123 -6.20 -3.03 9.19
CA ALA A 123 -6.08 -1.59 8.98
C ALA A 123 -5.85 -1.26 7.49
N TRP A 124 -6.15 -0.02 7.12
CA TRP A 124 -5.99 0.52 5.78
C TRP A 124 -5.04 1.70 5.75
N THR A 125 -4.01 1.65 4.89
CA THR A 125 -3.07 2.76 4.66
C THR A 125 -3.27 3.27 3.22
N PRO A 126 -4.09 4.31 2.98
CA PRO A 126 -4.52 4.70 1.63
C PRO A 126 -3.41 5.28 0.75
N THR A 127 -2.42 5.96 1.30
CA THR A 127 -1.32 6.61 0.55
C THR A 127 -1.81 7.57 -0.54
N ILE A 128 -2.79 8.39 -0.21
CA ILE A 128 -3.46 9.35 -1.12
C ILE A 128 -2.45 10.27 -1.78
N THR A 129 -1.44 10.69 -1.02
CA THR A 129 -0.39 11.61 -1.49
C THR A 129 0.38 11.04 -2.67
N ALA A 130 0.76 9.75 -2.63
CA ALA A 130 1.49 9.11 -3.71
C ALA A 130 0.67 9.07 -5.00
N TYR A 131 -0.58 8.64 -4.91
CA TYR A 131 -1.46 8.52 -6.08
C TYR A 131 -1.84 9.89 -6.65
N THR A 132 -2.07 10.89 -5.80
CA THR A 132 -2.30 12.27 -6.25
C THR A 132 -1.07 12.82 -6.97
N TYR A 133 0.13 12.62 -6.42
CA TYR A 133 1.37 13.04 -7.05
C TYR A 133 1.57 12.38 -8.42
N LEU A 134 1.40 11.05 -8.52
CA LEU A 134 1.55 10.31 -9.77
C LEU A 134 0.52 10.74 -10.83
N TYR A 135 -0.73 10.98 -10.42
CA TYR A 135 -1.76 11.52 -11.30
C TYR A 135 -1.38 12.90 -11.84
N GLU A 136 -0.98 13.82 -10.97
CA GLU A 136 -0.62 15.18 -11.38
C GLU A 136 0.62 15.20 -12.27
N GLN A 137 1.64 14.39 -11.97
CA GLN A 137 2.84 14.29 -12.80
C GLN A 137 2.53 13.76 -14.21
N THR A 138 1.79 12.68 -14.31
CA THR A 138 1.41 12.12 -15.62
C THR A 138 0.53 13.09 -16.40
N LYS A 139 -0.41 13.77 -15.74
CA LYS A 139 -1.26 14.81 -16.34
C LYS A 139 -0.43 15.98 -16.90
N GLN A 140 0.49 16.52 -16.11
CA GLN A 140 1.37 17.62 -16.55
C GLN A 140 2.23 17.22 -17.74
N MET A 141 2.77 16.00 -17.76
CA MET A 141 3.55 15.49 -18.90
C MET A 141 2.71 15.43 -20.17
N ILE A 142 1.47 14.96 -20.09
CA ILE A 142 0.54 14.88 -21.22
C ILE A 142 0.17 16.27 -21.71
N GLU A 143 -0.17 17.21 -20.82
CA GLU A 143 -0.54 18.59 -21.15
C GLU A 143 0.63 19.38 -21.78
N ALA A 144 1.86 19.07 -21.40
CA ALA A 144 3.07 19.68 -21.99
C ALA A 144 3.36 19.21 -23.42
N GLY A 145 2.62 18.24 -23.92
CA GLY A 145 2.82 17.64 -25.23
C GLY A 145 3.84 16.53 -25.20
N VAL A 146 3.34 15.30 -25.23
CA VAL A 146 4.15 14.08 -25.14
C VAL A 146 4.64 13.67 -26.51
N ASP A 147 5.95 13.55 -26.67
CA ASP A 147 6.53 12.81 -27.79
C ASP A 147 6.32 11.31 -27.58
N MET A 148 5.40 10.71 -28.31
CA MET A 148 5.07 9.28 -28.19
C MET A 148 6.20 8.35 -28.64
N ASP A 149 7.20 8.87 -29.35
CA ASP A 149 8.42 8.10 -29.68
C ASP A 149 9.37 8.02 -28.47
N ASN A 150 9.12 8.82 -27.42
CA ASN A 150 9.84 8.74 -26.17
C ASN A 150 9.18 7.69 -25.24
N PRO A 151 9.88 6.59 -24.87
CA PRO A 151 9.29 5.51 -24.06
C PRO A 151 8.79 5.98 -22.67
N ILE A 152 9.46 6.97 -22.06
CA ILE A 152 9.05 7.50 -20.74
C ILE A 152 7.72 8.24 -20.88
N ALA A 153 7.57 9.02 -21.93
CA ALA A 153 6.37 9.78 -22.20
C ALA A 153 5.20 8.87 -22.59
N ALA A 154 5.44 7.87 -23.44
CA ALA A 154 4.46 6.85 -23.77
C ALA A 154 4.00 6.07 -22.53
N ARG A 155 4.93 5.77 -21.62
CA ARG A 155 4.62 5.14 -20.34
C ARG A 155 3.73 6.03 -19.47
N ALA A 156 3.99 7.34 -19.37
CA ALA A 156 3.17 8.27 -18.62
C ALA A 156 1.73 8.33 -19.12
N VAL A 157 1.53 8.32 -20.45
CA VAL A 157 0.18 8.25 -21.04
C VAL A 157 -0.53 6.95 -20.67
N HIS A 158 0.18 5.83 -20.76
CA HIS A 158 -0.35 4.54 -20.33
C HIS A 158 -0.74 4.53 -18.85
N ASP A 159 0.13 5.03 -18.00
CA ASP A 159 -0.07 5.03 -16.54
C ASP A 159 -1.19 5.99 -16.12
N GLN A 160 -1.47 7.05 -16.89
CA GLN A 160 -2.60 7.95 -16.65
C GLN A 160 -3.95 7.20 -16.67
N ALA A 161 -4.08 6.18 -17.50
CA ALA A 161 -5.29 5.35 -17.56
C ALA A 161 -5.57 4.63 -16.22
N PHE A 162 -4.55 4.44 -15.40
CA PHE A 162 -4.69 3.89 -14.04
C PHE A 162 -4.77 5.01 -12.99
N PHE A 163 -3.87 6.00 -13.02
CA PHE A 163 -3.77 6.99 -11.95
C PHE A 163 -4.93 7.96 -11.89
N GLN A 164 -5.57 8.28 -13.01
CA GLN A 164 -6.75 9.13 -12.98
C GLN A 164 -7.93 8.47 -12.25
N PRO A 165 -8.40 7.26 -12.60
CA PRO A 165 -9.46 6.61 -11.85
C PRO A 165 -9.06 6.29 -10.41
N ALA A 166 -7.78 6.05 -10.12
CA ALA A 166 -7.28 5.86 -8.77
C ALA A 166 -7.43 7.14 -7.92
N PHE A 167 -6.98 8.28 -8.44
CA PHE A 167 -7.16 9.58 -7.79
C PHE A 167 -8.65 9.89 -7.54
N GLU A 168 -9.50 9.66 -8.55
CA GLU A 168 -10.95 9.88 -8.43
C GLU A 168 -11.57 8.95 -7.37
N ALA A 169 -11.13 7.69 -7.31
CA ALA A 169 -11.60 6.72 -6.32
C ALA A 169 -11.31 7.18 -4.88
N TYR A 170 -10.11 7.68 -4.60
CA TYR A 170 -9.80 8.22 -3.28
C TYR A 170 -10.63 9.45 -2.95
N ARG A 171 -10.67 10.44 -3.85
CA ARG A 171 -11.42 11.67 -3.66
C ARG A 171 -12.90 11.41 -3.36
N ASP A 172 -13.51 10.49 -4.09
CA ASP A 172 -14.97 10.29 -4.07
C ASP A 172 -15.42 9.28 -3.02
N ASN A 173 -14.51 8.41 -2.55
CA ASN A 173 -14.88 7.30 -1.67
C ASN A 173 -14.18 7.31 -0.30
N PHE A 174 -13.09 8.05 -0.10
CA PHE A 174 -12.33 8.01 1.16
C PHE A 174 -13.23 8.17 2.40
N LYS A 175 -14.09 9.21 2.42
CA LYS A 175 -14.99 9.45 3.56
C LYS A 175 -15.97 8.29 3.80
N LYS A 176 -16.52 7.73 2.74
CA LYS A 176 -17.45 6.59 2.84
C LYS A 176 -16.76 5.36 3.42
N LEU A 177 -15.53 5.11 2.98
CA LEU A 177 -14.72 4.00 3.50
C LEU A 177 -14.33 4.25 4.96
N TYR A 178 -13.90 5.46 5.31
CA TYR A 178 -13.62 5.85 6.70
C TYR A 178 -14.83 5.63 7.61
N ASP A 179 -16.03 5.99 7.17
CA ASP A 179 -17.27 5.86 7.93
C ASP A 179 -17.73 4.41 8.14
N THR A 180 -17.12 3.44 7.47
CA THR A 180 -17.36 2.01 7.76
C THR A 180 -16.78 1.56 9.10
N GLY A 181 -15.88 2.36 9.68
CA GLY A 181 -15.17 2.04 10.91
C GLY A 181 -13.86 1.29 10.70
N VAL A 182 -13.37 1.14 9.45
CA VAL A 182 -12.05 0.60 9.18
C VAL A 182 -10.98 1.48 9.84
N THR A 183 -9.98 0.86 10.48
CA THR A 183 -8.86 1.60 11.06
C THR A 183 -8.00 2.16 9.94
N VAL A 184 -7.96 3.49 9.80
CA VAL A 184 -7.13 4.17 8.80
C VAL A 184 -5.80 4.57 9.41
N LEU A 185 -4.70 4.29 8.69
CA LEU A 185 -3.34 4.69 9.02
C LEU A 185 -2.86 5.73 8.01
N ALA A 186 -2.13 6.73 8.46
CA ALA A 186 -1.48 7.66 7.55
C ALA A 186 -0.15 7.10 7.04
N GLY A 187 0.03 7.13 5.73
CA GLY A 187 1.27 6.77 5.04
C GLY A 187 1.39 7.56 3.75
N SER A 188 2.56 8.07 3.40
CA SER A 188 2.78 8.89 2.21
C SER A 188 3.43 8.15 1.05
N ASP A 189 3.89 6.92 1.27
CA ASP A 189 4.57 6.07 0.27
C ASP A 189 5.73 6.80 -0.43
N MET A 190 6.69 7.25 0.36
CA MET A 190 7.84 8.05 -0.08
C MET A 190 8.92 7.24 -0.84
N VAL A 191 8.51 6.35 -1.74
CA VAL A 191 9.44 5.46 -2.46
C VAL A 191 9.97 6.07 -3.76
N LEU A 192 9.44 7.19 -4.21
CA LEU A 192 9.78 7.73 -5.53
C LEU A 192 11.16 8.38 -5.55
N TYR A 193 12.13 7.65 -6.04
CA TYR A 193 13.57 7.95 -6.11
C TYR A 193 13.95 9.33 -6.69
N LYS A 194 13.03 10.00 -7.36
CA LYS A 194 13.19 11.32 -7.98
C LYS A 194 12.09 12.31 -7.64
N ALA A 195 11.15 11.91 -6.78
CA ALA A 195 10.10 12.80 -6.31
C ALA A 195 10.61 13.70 -5.18
N PRO A 196 10.06 14.90 -5.03
CA PRO A 196 10.25 15.65 -3.81
C PRO A 196 9.72 14.85 -2.64
N PRO A 197 10.25 15.06 -1.41
CA PRO A 197 9.71 14.41 -0.23
C PRO A 197 8.19 14.59 -0.18
N LEU A 198 7.45 13.48 -0.08
CA LEU A 198 6.00 13.50 0.12
C LEU A 198 5.74 13.46 1.64
N PRO A 199 5.65 14.63 2.30
CA PRO A 199 5.60 14.66 3.75
C PRO A 199 4.25 14.22 4.26
N ILE A 200 4.23 13.53 5.39
CA ILE A 200 3.01 12.99 6.00
C ILE A 200 1.90 14.03 6.21
N HIS A 201 2.25 15.30 6.40
CA HIS A 201 1.24 16.35 6.57
C HIS A 201 0.40 16.59 5.30
N GLN A 202 0.90 16.26 4.11
CA GLN A 202 0.11 16.31 2.88
C GLN A 202 -0.94 15.19 2.88
N GLU A 203 -0.59 13.99 3.31
CA GLU A 203 -1.53 12.88 3.48
C GLU A 203 -2.66 13.28 4.43
N LEU A 204 -2.31 13.87 5.58
CA LEU A 204 -3.31 14.36 6.53
C LEU A 204 -4.17 15.48 5.93
N GLY A 205 -3.58 16.36 5.11
CA GLY A 205 -4.28 17.40 4.38
C GLY A 205 -5.35 16.83 3.44
N TYR A 206 -4.96 15.88 2.60
CA TYR A 206 -5.93 15.20 1.71
C TYR A 206 -7.04 14.47 2.47
N MET A 207 -6.72 13.80 3.58
CA MET A 207 -7.73 13.17 4.41
C MET A 207 -8.77 14.19 4.92
N VAL A 208 -8.32 15.39 5.31
CA VAL A 208 -9.21 16.47 5.73
C VAL A 208 -10.02 17.01 4.55
N ASP A 209 -9.39 17.25 3.41
CA ASP A 209 -10.06 17.72 2.19
C ASP A 209 -11.12 16.71 1.70
N TYR A 210 -10.90 15.41 1.98
CA TYR A 210 -11.84 14.34 1.64
C TYR A 210 -12.86 14.04 2.75
N GLY A 211 -12.88 14.85 3.82
CA GLY A 211 -14.05 14.99 4.69
C GLY A 211 -13.94 14.46 6.11
N ILE A 212 -12.75 14.08 6.61
CA ILE A 212 -12.56 13.84 8.04
C ILE A 212 -12.07 15.10 8.75
N THR A 213 -12.23 15.17 10.06
CA THR A 213 -11.76 16.33 10.82
C THR A 213 -10.24 16.33 10.99
N PRO A 214 -9.58 17.49 11.21
CA PRO A 214 -8.15 17.54 11.47
C PRO A 214 -7.70 16.67 12.64
N VAL A 215 -8.52 16.54 13.68
CA VAL A 215 -8.22 15.68 14.83
C VAL A 215 -8.24 14.20 14.44
N GLU A 216 -9.21 13.77 13.64
CA GLU A 216 -9.27 12.41 13.09
C GLU A 216 -8.07 12.14 12.21
N ALA A 217 -7.70 13.07 11.31
CA ALA A 217 -6.52 12.93 10.47
C ALA A 217 -5.24 12.75 11.30
N VAL A 218 -5.00 13.57 12.32
CA VAL A 218 -3.84 13.40 13.22
C VAL A 218 -3.87 12.03 13.93
N ARG A 219 -5.04 11.52 14.30
CA ARG A 219 -5.15 10.20 14.92
C ARG A 219 -4.68 9.07 14.00
N THR A 220 -4.84 9.19 12.70
CA THR A 220 -4.36 8.17 11.74
C THR A 220 -2.84 8.02 11.78
N ALA A 221 -2.11 9.12 11.98
CA ALA A 221 -0.65 9.16 12.06
C ALA A 221 -0.08 8.93 13.47
N THR A 222 -0.92 8.80 14.48
CA THR A 222 -0.49 8.70 15.89
C THR A 222 -1.13 7.53 16.58
N TYR A 223 -2.31 7.73 17.17
CA TYR A 223 -3.00 6.71 17.96
C TYR A 223 -3.29 5.44 17.14
N ASN A 224 -3.86 5.58 15.95
CA ASN A 224 -4.20 4.42 15.11
C ASN A 224 -2.93 3.65 14.72
N ALA A 225 -1.89 4.35 14.27
CA ALA A 225 -0.63 3.70 13.90
C ALA A 225 0.05 2.98 15.07
N ALA A 226 -0.09 3.51 16.28
CA ALA A 226 0.46 2.89 17.49
C ALA A 226 -0.41 1.73 18.03
N SER A 227 -1.65 1.59 17.58
CA SER A 227 -2.58 0.53 18.01
C SER A 227 -2.55 -0.72 17.15
N VAL A 228 -1.96 -0.63 15.97
CA VAL A 228 -1.75 -1.73 15.03
C VAL A 228 -0.34 -2.27 15.19
#